data_b8a86755a5ce95c5372533d04a69434c
#
_entry.id   b8a86755a5ce95c5372533d04a69434c
#
_cell.length_a   1.000
_cell.length_b   1.000
_cell.length_c   1.000
_cell.angle_alpha   90.00
_cell.angle_beta   90.00
_cell.angle_gamma   90.00
#
_symmetry.space_group_name_H-M   'P 1'
#
loop_
_entity.id
_entity.type
_entity.pdbx_description
1 polymer ?
#
loop_
_entity_poly.entity_id
_entity_poly.type
_entity_poly.pdbx_seq_one_letter_code
_entity_poly.pdbx_strand_id
1 'polypeptide(L)'
;MDLTLIYTIVGFGLAGWSVIGNDSIQTLGTFIASKQKWFKWYTLASAASFVMILALSWGWYSYDGDISYGRLTRIPYQEIQWYHAVAPGILLLLTRIGIPVSTTFLVLSAFASTVVLEKMLMKSVVGYSLAAFIAYIAWILISKLINEKLDEVDEKWIGFWRNSVWVTSGWLWWVWLSHDVANIAVYLPRQLSPTLLITVMTYFTILLFYIFYIHGGPIQKVVLDKTGTRYARSATIINIIYAVVLFYFKELNDLPMSTTWVFVGLLCGRELAISTMNKDYKFKYVFPLIGKDFIKMIFGLSVSVGIVLAIHYIIIPNNWF
;
A
#
# COMPACT_ATOMS: atom_id res chain seq x y z
N MET A 1 13.48 -25.31 21.52
CA MET A 1 13.42 -24.18 20.58
C MET A 1 12.13 -23.45 20.85
N ASP A 2 12.16 -22.19 21.11
CA ASP A 2 10.95 -21.42 21.47
C ASP A 2 10.05 -21.30 20.22
N LEU A 3 8.86 -21.89 20.27
CA LEU A 3 7.89 -21.88 19.16
C LEU A 3 7.44 -20.45 18.84
N THR A 4 7.29 -19.62 19.85
CA THR A 4 6.96 -18.19 19.70
C THR A 4 7.99 -17.47 18.86
N LEU A 5 9.28 -17.73 19.06
CA LEU A 5 10.35 -17.15 18.26
C LEU A 5 10.27 -17.60 16.79
N ILE A 6 9.94 -18.87 16.55
CA ILE A 6 9.76 -19.37 15.18
C ILE A 6 8.60 -18.67 14.51
N TYR A 7 7.43 -18.59 15.18
CA TYR A 7 6.26 -17.93 14.63
C TYR A 7 6.50 -16.42 14.39
N THR A 8 7.26 -15.78 15.28
CA THR A 8 7.67 -14.36 15.11
C THR A 8 8.52 -14.19 13.86
N ILE A 9 9.56 -14.98 13.67
CA ILE A 9 10.45 -14.89 12.51
C ILE A 9 9.71 -15.20 11.21
N VAL A 10 8.89 -16.25 11.19
CA VAL A 10 8.11 -16.66 10.01
C VAL A 10 7.06 -15.58 9.70
N GLY A 11 6.31 -15.12 10.71
CA GLY A 11 5.29 -14.09 10.54
C GLY A 11 5.88 -12.78 10.05
N PHE A 12 6.98 -12.31 10.66
CA PHE A 12 7.71 -11.12 10.22
C PHE A 12 8.22 -11.27 8.77
N GLY A 13 8.84 -12.40 8.44
CA GLY A 13 9.35 -12.66 7.10
C GLY A 13 8.23 -12.66 6.05
N LEU A 14 7.13 -13.35 6.30
CA LEU A 14 5.99 -13.41 5.40
C LEU A 14 5.26 -12.05 5.30
N ALA A 15 5.09 -11.34 6.41
CA ALA A 15 4.49 -10.00 6.42
C ALA A 15 5.35 -8.98 5.65
N GLY A 16 6.66 -9.00 5.87
CA GLY A 16 7.60 -8.16 5.13
C GLY A 16 7.54 -8.42 3.62
N TRP A 17 7.54 -9.69 3.23
CA TRP A 17 7.37 -10.05 1.82
C TRP A 17 6.02 -9.58 1.27
N SER A 18 4.93 -9.74 2.01
CA SER A 18 3.59 -9.32 1.59
C SER A 18 3.48 -7.82 1.40
N VAL A 19 4.01 -7.03 2.34
CA VAL A 19 4.00 -5.58 2.26
C VAL A 19 4.84 -5.10 1.07
N ILE A 20 6.05 -5.63 0.89
CA ILE A 20 6.90 -5.25 -0.24
C ILE A 20 6.37 -5.80 -1.57
N GLY A 21 5.91 -7.05 -1.61
CA GLY A 21 5.46 -7.70 -2.85
C GLY A 21 4.05 -7.29 -3.30
N ASN A 22 3.20 -6.86 -2.38
CA ASN A 22 1.83 -6.46 -2.69
C ASN A 22 1.66 -4.95 -2.55
N ASP A 23 1.85 -4.42 -1.35
CA ASP A 23 1.40 -3.07 -1.03
C ASP A 23 2.36 -2.01 -1.56
N SER A 24 3.68 -2.25 -1.57
CA SER A 24 4.66 -1.30 -2.11
C SER A 24 4.41 -0.95 -3.57
N ILE A 25 3.88 -1.89 -4.37
CA ILE A 25 3.60 -1.67 -5.80
C ILE A 25 2.43 -0.71 -6.00
N GLN A 26 1.54 -0.56 -5.03
CA GLN A 26 0.46 0.43 -5.08
C GLN A 26 1.01 1.86 -5.07
N THR A 27 2.18 2.06 -4.48
CA THR A 27 2.87 3.36 -4.41
C THR A 27 4.00 3.47 -5.43
N LEU A 28 4.83 2.45 -5.54
CA LEU A 28 6.01 2.44 -6.43
C LEU A 28 5.69 1.97 -7.84
N GLY A 29 4.50 1.42 -8.10
CA GLY A 29 4.13 0.89 -9.41
C GLY A 29 4.10 1.95 -10.51
N THR A 30 3.60 3.15 -10.22
CA THR A 30 3.63 4.30 -11.15
C THR A 30 5.06 4.78 -11.40
N PHE A 31 5.91 4.74 -10.37
CA PHE A 31 7.33 5.06 -10.47
C PHE A 31 8.07 4.07 -11.36
N ILE A 32 7.89 2.76 -11.14
CA ILE A 32 8.44 1.70 -11.99
C ILE A 32 7.95 1.88 -13.42
N ALA A 33 6.63 1.99 -13.64
CA ALA A 33 6.04 2.10 -14.96
C ALA A 33 6.54 3.30 -15.77
N SER A 34 6.74 4.45 -15.11
CA SER A 34 7.18 5.69 -15.77
C SER A 34 8.69 5.80 -15.97
N LYS A 35 9.51 5.06 -15.20
CA LYS A 35 10.97 5.22 -15.17
C LYS A 35 11.77 4.06 -15.74
N GLN A 36 11.23 2.83 -15.77
CA GLN A 36 11.96 1.63 -16.20
C GLN A 36 12.51 1.68 -17.65
N LYS A 37 12.00 2.55 -18.50
CA LYS A 37 12.54 2.76 -19.87
C LYS A 37 13.84 3.56 -19.90
N TRP A 38 14.11 4.36 -18.85
CA TRP A 38 15.22 5.32 -18.79
C TRP A 38 16.28 4.95 -17.78
N PHE A 39 15.91 4.19 -16.75
CA PHE A 39 16.79 3.83 -15.63
C PHE A 39 16.80 2.32 -15.42
N LYS A 40 17.96 1.81 -15.04
CA LYS A 40 18.11 0.41 -14.69
C LYS A 40 17.36 0.12 -13.38
N TRP A 41 16.85 -1.09 -13.24
CA TRP A 41 16.06 -1.50 -12.08
C TRP A 41 16.75 -1.26 -10.73
N TYR A 42 18.06 -1.48 -10.66
CA TYR A 42 18.80 -1.27 -9.42
C TYR A 42 18.93 0.22 -9.03
N THR A 43 18.97 1.15 -9.97
CA THR A 43 18.93 2.59 -9.68
C THR A 43 17.61 2.98 -9.05
N LEU A 44 16.51 2.45 -9.57
CA LEU A 44 15.17 2.68 -9.02
C LEU A 44 15.02 2.05 -7.63
N ALA A 45 15.52 0.82 -7.47
CA ALA A 45 15.55 0.12 -6.18
C ALA A 45 16.37 0.89 -5.12
N SER A 46 17.54 1.39 -5.50
CA SER A 46 18.39 2.19 -4.59
C SER A 46 17.69 3.47 -4.13
N ALA A 47 17.00 4.18 -5.02
CA ALA A 47 16.25 5.38 -4.66
C ALA A 47 15.09 5.05 -3.72
N ALA A 48 14.31 3.99 -3.99
CA ALA A 48 13.23 3.56 -3.12
C ALA A 48 13.76 3.10 -1.74
N SER A 49 14.87 2.36 -1.71
CA SER A 49 15.52 1.93 -0.46
C SER A 49 16.06 3.11 0.34
N PHE A 50 16.63 4.12 -0.31
CA PHE A 50 17.09 5.33 0.36
C PHE A 50 15.96 6.04 1.09
N VAL A 51 14.83 6.27 0.41
CA VAL A 51 13.65 6.88 1.05
C VAL A 51 13.12 6.02 2.19
N MET A 52 13.08 4.70 2.02
CA MET A 52 12.66 3.76 3.07
C MET A 52 13.57 3.84 4.31
N ILE A 53 14.89 3.83 4.11
CA ILE A 53 15.85 3.93 5.22
C ILE A 53 15.64 5.24 5.98
N LEU A 54 15.49 6.36 5.26
CA LEU A 54 15.20 7.65 5.89
C LEU A 54 13.87 7.64 6.66
N ALA A 55 12.80 7.08 6.07
CA ALA A 55 11.49 7.03 6.71
C ALA A 55 11.53 6.16 7.99
N LEU A 56 12.09 4.95 7.92
CA LEU A 56 12.19 4.09 9.10
C LEU A 56 13.09 4.67 10.19
N SER A 57 14.21 5.29 9.80
CA SER A 57 15.10 5.95 10.75
C SER A 57 14.41 7.14 11.44
N TRP A 58 13.64 7.92 10.69
CA TRP A 58 12.86 9.03 11.23
C TRP A 58 11.75 8.54 12.18
N GLY A 59 10.99 7.51 11.81
CA GLY A 59 10.00 6.90 12.69
C GLY A 59 10.63 6.40 13.99
N TRP A 60 11.71 5.63 13.87
CA TRP A 60 12.46 5.11 15.01
C TRP A 60 12.94 6.23 15.96
N TYR A 61 13.52 7.30 15.41
CA TYR A 61 14.00 8.44 16.20
C TYR A 61 12.86 9.23 16.85
N SER A 62 11.79 9.50 16.10
CA SER A 62 10.70 10.38 16.53
C SER A 62 9.68 9.71 17.47
N TYR A 63 9.66 8.38 17.52
CA TYR A 63 8.70 7.59 18.31
C TYR A 63 9.42 6.58 19.23
N ASP A 64 10.54 6.98 19.82
CA ASP A 64 11.26 6.22 20.86
C ASP A 64 11.52 4.74 20.48
N GLY A 65 11.97 4.50 19.26
CA GLY A 65 12.25 3.14 18.76
C GLY A 65 11.09 2.46 18.04
N ASP A 66 9.90 3.07 17.98
CA ASP A 66 8.75 2.53 17.25
C ASP A 66 8.77 2.96 15.78
N ILE A 67 9.05 2.02 14.88
CA ILE A 67 9.00 2.26 13.43
C ILE A 67 7.57 2.35 12.87
N SER A 68 6.55 2.05 13.67
CA SER A 68 5.14 2.10 13.24
C SER A 68 4.52 3.51 13.32
N TYR A 69 5.29 4.51 13.73
CA TYR A 69 4.81 5.89 13.92
C TYR A 69 3.63 5.98 14.92
N GLY A 70 3.67 5.21 16.00
CA GLY A 70 2.62 5.17 17.01
C GLY A 70 1.34 4.43 16.62
N ARG A 71 1.27 3.85 15.42
CA ARG A 71 0.03 3.23 14.90
C ARG A 71 -0.36 1.94 15.61
N LEU A 72 0.56 1.33 16.34
CA LEU A 72 0.29 0.14 17.14
C LEU A 72 -0.17 0.44 18.58
N THR A 73 -0.31 1.70 18.97
CA THR A 73 -0.73 2.09 20.32
C THR A 73 -2.09 1.54 20.72
N ARG A 74 -3.00 1.34 19.76
CA ARG A 74 -4.35 0.79 19.98
C ARG A 74 -4.45 -0.71 19.77
N ILE A 75 -3.35 -1.35 19.37
CA ILE A 75 -3.26 -2.81 19.21
C ILE A 75 -2.37 -3.32 20.34
N PRO A 76 -2.91 -4.05 21.32
CA PRO A 76 -2.14 -4.54 22.45
C PRO A 76 -1.02 -5.47 21.96
N TYR A 77 0.11 -5.45 22.68
CA TYR A 77 1.14 -6.45 22.44
C TYR A 77 0.61 -7.83 22.81
N GLN A 78 0.78 -8.79 21.92
CA GLN A 78 0.36 -10.17 22.12
C GLN A 78 1.54 -11.09 21.83
N GLU A 79 1.57 -12.23 22.50
CA GLU A 79 2.49 -13.30 22.17
C GLU A 79 2.15 -13.87 20.78
N ILE A 80 3.16 -14.00 19.94
CA ILE A 80 2.96 -14.43 18.55
C ILE A 80 2.67 -15.93 18.52
N GLN A 81 1.48 -16.28 18.05
CA GLN A 81 1.02 -17.63 17.85
C GLN A 81 1.09 -18.04 16.37
N TRP A 82 0.93 -19.34 16.07
CA TRP A 82 1.01 -19.88 14.72
C TRP A 82 0.03 -19.20 13.73
N TYR A 83 -1.18 -18.86 14.16
CA TYR A 83 -2.19 -18.24 13.31
C TYR A 83 -1.81 -16.79 12.92
N HIS A 84 -1.05 -16.10 13.73
CA HIS A 84 -0.49 -14.80 13.35
C HIS A 84 0.50 -14.96 12.17
N ALA A 85 1.27 -16.03 12.12
CA ALA A 85 2.19 -16.30 11.02
C ALA A 85 1.48 -16.81 9.75
N VAL A 86 0.32 -17.49 9.90
CA VAL A 86 -0.48 -17.99 8.77
C VAL A 86 -1.13 -16.85 8.00
N ALA A 87 -1.59 -15.78 8.66
CA ALA A 87 -2.28 -14.66 8.04
C ALA A 87 -1.50 -14.03 6.85
N PRO A 88 -0.23 -13.61 6.99
CA PRO A 88 0.53 -13.10 5.86
C PRO A 88 0.86 -14.16 4.80
N GLY A 89 0.90 -15.44 5.16
CA GLY A 89 1.03 -16.54 4.21
C GLY A 89 -0.16 -16.64 3.27
N ILE A 90 -1.38 -16.54 3.79
CA ILE A 90 -2.61 -16.49 2.98
C ILE A 90 -2.62 -15.27 2.07
N LEU A 91 -2.17 -14.12 2.57
CA LEU A 91 -2.05 -12.91 1.76
C LEU A 91 -1.13 -13.12 0.56
N LEU A 92 0.02 -13.77 0.76
CA LEU A 92 0.94 -14.09 -0.35
C LEU A 92 0.30 -15.01 -1.39
N LEU A 93 -0.52 -15.97 -0.99
CA LEU A 93 -1.25 -16.83 -1.94
C LEU A 93 -2.25 -16.02 -2.77
N LEU A 94 -3.03 -15.13 -2.14
CA LEU A 94 -4.00 -14.29 -2.81
C LEU A 94 -3.35 -13.30 -3.79
N THR A 95 -2.22 -12.72 -3.39
CA THR A 95 -1.50 -11.79 -4.27
C THR A 95 -0.87 -12.47 -5.48
N ARG A 96 -0.42 -13.72 -5.35
CA ARG A 96 0.08 -14.52 -6.50
C ARG A 96 -0.97 -14.73 -7.58
N ILE A 97 -2.24 -14.82 -7.22
CA ILE A 97 -3.34 -14.94 -8.19
C ILE A 97 -3.89 -13.58 -8.62
N GLY A 98 -3.21 -12.48 -8.26
CA GLY A 98 -3.53 -11.11 -8.71
C GLY A 98 -4.75 -10.50 -8.02
N ILE A 99 -5.06 -10.93 -6.79
CA ILE A 99 -6.10 -10.32 -5.95
C ILE A 99 -5.41 -9.30 -5.02
N PRO A 100 -5.70 -8.00 -5.16
CA PRO A 100 -5.20 -6.98 -4.24
C PRO A 100 -5.92 -7.13 -2.89
N VAL A 101 -5.21 -7.61 -1.88
CA VAL A 101 -5.72 -7.78 -0.52
C VAL A 101 -5.08 -6.74 0.39
N SER A 102 -5.83 -6.22 1.33
CA SER A 102 -5.31 -5.31 2.34
C SER A 102 -4.53 -6.07 3.41
N THR A 103 -3.25 -5.81 3.50
CA THR A 103 -2.39 -6.34 4.56
C THR A 103 -2.87 -5.89 5.93
N THR A 104 -3.36 -4.66 6.05
CA THR A 104 -3.95 -4.14 7.29
C THR A 104 -5.13 -4.99 7.77
N PHE A 105 -6.04 -5.38 6.87
CA PHE A 105 -7.16 -6.23 7.27
C PHE A 105 -6.74 -7.66 7.56
N LEU A 106 -5.83 -8.23 6.80
CA LEU A 106 -5.48 -9.63 6.98
C LEU A 106 -4.50 -9.85 8.12
N VAL A 107 -3.48 -8.99 8.25
CA VAL A 107 -2.43 -9.14 9.26
C VAL A 107 -2.81 -8.45 10.56
N LEU A 108 -3.02 -7.12 10.56
CA LEU A 108 -3.27 -6.40 11.82
C LEU A 108 -4.57 -6.83 12.50
N SER A 109 -5.58 -7.24 11.74
CA SER A 109 -6.84 -7.70 12.33
C SER A 109 -6.68 -9.01 13.12
N ALA A 110 -5.67 -9.82 12.81
CA ALA A 110 -5.37 -11.02 13.61
C ALA A 110 -4.90 -10.68 15.04
N PHE A 111 -4.37 -9.45 15.21
CA PHE A 111 -3.92 -8.92 16.51
C PHE A 111 -4.93 -7.96 17.15
N ALA A 112 -5.92 -7.50 16.40
CA ALA A 112 -6.86 -6.47 16.83
C ALA A 112 -8.11 -7.07 17.46
N SER A 113 -8.73 -6.34 18.39
CA SER A 113 -10.08 -6.68 18.83
C SER A 113 -11.11 -6.41 17.72
N THR A 114 -12.29 -7.03 17.82
CA THR A 114 -13.40 -6.82 16.89
C THR A 114 -13.82 -5.36 16.77
N VAL A 115 -13.77 -4.60 17.87
CA VAL A 115 -14.06 -3.14 17.91
C VAL A 115 -13.03 -2.36 17.10
N VAL A 116 -11.75 -2.71 17.19
CA VAL A 116 -10.69 -2.07 16.39
C VAL A 116 -10.85 -2.41 14.93
N LEU A 117 -11.17 -3.67 14.60
CA LEU A 117 -11.45 -4.11 13.24
C LEU A 117 -12.59 -3.31 12.59
N GLU A 118 -13.71 -3.12 13.31
CA GLU A 118 -14.85 -2.33 12.82
C GLU A 118 -14.43 -0.89 12.47
N LYS A 119 -13.69 -0.23 13.38
CA LYS A 119 -13.18 1.13 13.16
C LYS A 119 -12.20 1.21 11.98
N MET A 120 -11.32 0.22 11.82
CA MET A 120 -10.41 0.12 10.68
C MET A 120 -11.18 -0.04 9.37
N LEU A 121 -12.25 -0.85 9.36
CA LEU A 121 -13.11 -1.05 8.20
C LEU A 121 -13.82 0.25 7.82
N MET A 122 -14.47 0.91 8.78
CA MET A 122 -15.17 2.18 8.54
C MET A 122 -14.23 3.26 7.99
N LYS A 123 -13.04 3.41 8.59
CA LYS A 123 -12.02 4.36 8.10
C LYS A 123 -11.57 4.03 6.68
N SER A 124 -11.46 2.76 6.32
CA SER A 124 -11.04 2.34 4.98
C SER A 124 -12.14 2.56 3.93
N VAL A 125 -13.41 2.35 4.27
CA VAL A 125 -14.56 2.66 3.39
C VAL A 125 -14.62 4.16 3.12
N VAL A 126 -14.48 4.98 4.15
CA VAL A 126 -14.43 6.45 4.01
C VAL A 126 -13.21 6.85 3.17
N GLY A 127 -12.05 6.26 3.42
CA GLY A 127 -10.82 6.49 2.65
C GLY A 127 -10.98 6.16 1.17
N TYR A 128 -11.59 5.03 0.84
CA TYR A 128 -11.93 4.64 -0.54
C TYR A 128 -12.80 5.69 -1.23
N SER A 129 -13.93 6.04 -0.59
CA SER A 129 -14.91 6.97 -1.15
C SER A 129 -14.34 8.36 -1.34
N LEU A 130 -13.60 8.86 -0.34
CA LEU A 130 -12.96 10.17 -0.40
C LEU A 130 -11.86 10.21 -1.46
N ALA A 131 -11.03 9.18 -1.56
CA ALA A 131 -10.01 9.09 -2.58
C ALA A 131 -10.60 9.07 -3.99
N ALA A 132 -11.68 8.32 -4.21
CA ALA A 132 -12.39 8.28 -5.49
C ALA A 132 -12.98 9.66 -5.86
N PHE A 133 -13.61 10.33 -4.90
CA PHE A 133 -14.21 11.65 -5.11
C PHE A 133 -13.15 12.72 -5.40
N ILE A 134 -12.09 12.79 -4.59
CA ILE A 134 -10.99 13.75 -4.79
C ILE A 134 -10.29 13.50 -6.13
N ALA A 135 -10.01 12.25 -6.47
CA ALA A 135 -9.37 11.91 -7.73
C ALA A 135 -10.25 12.29 -8.94
N TYR A 136 -11.55 12.05 -8.86
CA TYR A 136 -12.51 12.41 -9.89
C TYR A 136 -12.50 13.94 -10.14
N ILE A 137 -12.66 14.73 -9.08
CA ILE A 137 -12.67 16.20 -9.20
C ILE A 137 -11.32 16.74 -9.66
N ALA A 138 -10.24 16.30 -9.03
CA ALA A 138 -8.90 16.78 -9.35
C ALA A 138 -8.56 16.49 -10.82
N TRP A 139 -8.93 15.30 -11.33
CA TRP A 139 -8.67 14.94 -12.72
C TRP A 139 -9.47 15.78 -13.72
N ILE A 140 -10.75 16.07 -13.42
CA ILE A 140 -11.57 16.97 -14.25
C ILE A 140 -10.99 18.39 -14.26
N LEU A 141 -10.61 18.93 -13.10
CA LEU A 141 -10.05 20.28 -13.00
C LEU A 141 -8.72 20.39 -13.75
N ILE A 142 -7.82 19.42 -13.54
CA ILE A 142 -6.51 19.40 -14.21
C ILE A 142 -6.68 19.29 -15.73
N SER A 143 -7.58 18.42 -16.20
CA SER A 143 -7.83 18.27 -17.63
C SER A 143 -8.40 19.51 -18.28
N LYS A 144 -9.25 20.27 -17.56
CA LYS A 144 -9.79 21.56 -18.04
C LYS A 144 -8.73 22.67 -18.05
N LEU A 145 -7.85 22.69 -17.05
CA LEU A 145 -6.83 23.74 -16.92
C LEU A 145 -5.69 23.59 -17.93
N ILE A 146 -5.32 22.38 -18.27
CA ILE A 146 -4.14 22.11 -19.11
C ILE A 146 -4.51 22.09 -20.60
N ASN A 147 -5.77 21.96 -20.96
CA ASN A 147 -6.31 21.95 -22.34
C ASN A 147 -5.56 21.01 -23.33
N GLU A 148 -4.82 20.06 -22.78
CA GLU A 148 -4.02 19.07 -23.51
C GLU A 148 -4.69 17.68 -23.44
N LYS A 149 -4.53 16.90 -24.51
CA LYS A 149 -4.86 15.48 -24.42
C LYS A 149 -4.05 14.84 -23.29
N LEU A 150 -4.68 13.97 -22.50
CA LEU A 150 -4.11 13.39 -21.25
C LEU A 150 -2.71 12.79 -21.43
N ASP A 151 -2.37 12.35 -22.63
CA ASP A 151 -1.13 11.67 -22.97
C ASP A 151 -0.13 12.51 -23.77
N GLU A 152 -0.54 13.71 -24.24
CA GLU A 152 0.31 14.65 -24.96
C GLU A 152 0.78 15.74 -24.00
N VAL A 153 2.08 15.88 -23.83
CA VAL A 153 2.70 16.95 -23.03
C VAL A 153 3.57 17.77 -23.96
N ASP A 154 3.41 19.09 -23.92
CA ASP A 154 4.31 20.01 -24.62
C ASP A 154 5.77 19.69 -24.26
N GLU A 155 6.65 19.61 -25.26
CA GLU A 155 8.07 19.26 -25.11
C GLU A 155 8.76 20.12 -24.04
N LYS A 156 8.36 21.37 -23.88
CA LYS A 156 8.81 22.31 -22.85
C LYS A 156 8.62 21.76 -21.43
N TRP A 157 7.57 20.98 -21.15
CA TRP A 157 7.23 20.49 -19.83
C TRP A 157 7.64 19.05 -19.56
N ILE A 158 8.14 18.34 -20.55
CA ILE A 158 8.56 16.91 -20.40
C ILE A 158 9.60 16.76 -19.29
N GLY A 159 10.61 17.63 -19.26
CA GLY A 159 11.66 17.61 -18.23
C GLY A 159 11.11 17.81 -16.84
N PHE A 160 10.20 18.80 -16.66
CA PHE A 160 9.53 19.07 -15.40
C PHE A 160 8.79 17.84 -14.88
N TRP A 161 7.89 17.24 -15.67
CA TRP A 161 7.13 16.06 -15.25
C TRP A 161 8.00 14.85 -14.97
N ARG A 162 9.06 14.66 -15.75
CA ARG A 162 10.02 13.57 -15.51
C ARG A 162 10.74 13.71 -14.17
N ASN A 163 11.10 14.92 -13.76
CA ASN A 163 11.74 15.16 -12.47
C ASN A 163 10.72 15.10 -11.32
N SER A 164 9.52 15.63 -11.52
CA SER A 164 8.46 15.62 -10.52
C SER A 164 8.07 14.21 -10.06
N VAL A 165 8.12 13.21 -10.94
CA VAL A 165 7.85 11.81 -10.54
C VAL A 165 8.81 11.33 -9.45
N TRP A 166 10.10 11.71 -9.47
CA TRP A 166 11.05 11.30 -8.43
C TRP A 166 10.64 11.85 -7.06
N VAL A 167 10.34 13.14 -7.01
CA VAL A 167 9.96 13.81 -5.77
C VAL A 167 8.62 13.29 -5.25
N THR A 168 7.61 13.23 -6.11
CA THR A 168 6.25 12.82 -5.70
C THR A 168 6.18 11.34 -5.36
N SER A 169 6.94 10.47 -6.03
CA SER A 169 7.04 9.05 -5.66
C SER A 169 7.77 8.87 -4.33
N GLY A 170 8.83 9.63 -4.07
CA GLY A 170 9.55 9.60 -2.79
C GLY A 170 8.66 10.07 -1.64
N TRP A 171 7.93 11.18 -1.83
CA TRP A 171 6.97 11.67 -0.83
C TRP A 171 5.84 10.68 -0.57
N LEU A 172 5.20 10.17 -1.62
CA LEU A 172 4.16 9.15 -1.48
C LEU A 172 4.69 7.91 -0.75
N TRP A 173 5.88 7.42 -1.12
CA TRP A 173 6.49 6.26 -0.51
C TRP A 173 6.78 6.48 0.97
N TRP A 174 7.27 7.64 1.36
CA TRP A 174 7.46 8.03 2.76
C TRP A 174 6.14 8.02 3.54
N VAL A 175 5.13 8.74 3.04
CA VAL A 175 3.82 8.83 3.71
C VAL A 175 3.19 7.44 3.82
N TRP A 176 3.28 6.64 2.78
CA TRP A 176 2.77 5.28 2.77
C TRP A 176 3.47 4.39 3.81
N LEU A 177 4.80 4.41 3.88
CA LEU A 177 5.56 3.67 4.90
C LEU A 177 5.10 4.03 6.31
N SER A 178 4.83 5.31 6.59
CA SER A 178 4.31 5.73 7.88
C SER A 178 2.92 5.17 8.23
N HIS A 179 2.20 4.61 7.25
CA HIS A 179 0.94 3.89 7.45
C HIS A 179 1.15 2.38 7.56
N ASP A 180 1.86 1.79 6.62
CA ASP A 180 1.82 0.35 6.38
C ASP A 180 2.95 -0.44 7.05
N VAL A 181 4.01 0.24 7.52
CA VAL A 181 5.06 -0.44 8.27
C VAL A 181 4.53 -1.08 9.57
N ALA A 182 3.43 -0.57 10.13
CA ALA A 182 2.73 -1.17 11.26
C ALA A 182 2.32 -2.63 11.02
N ASN A 183 2.00 -2.98 9.77
CA ASN A 183 1.62 -4.35 9.38
C ASN A 183 2.77 -5.37 9.57
N ILE A 184 3.99 -4.89 9.66
CA ILE A 184 5.18 -5.72 9.87
C ILE A 184 5.70 -5.53 11.29
N ALA A 185 5.70 -4.28 11.79
CA ALA A 185 6.16 -3.92 13.12
C ALA A 185 5.37 -4.63 14.24
N VAL A 186 4.15 -5.10 13.95
CA VAL A 186 3.32 -5.85 14.91
C VAL A 186 4.00 -7.15 15.39
N TYR A 187 4.89 -7.73 14.58
CA TYR A 187 5.69 -8.92 14.91
C TYR A 187 6.96 -8.60 15.70
N LEU A 188 7.30 -7.35 15.86
CA LEU A 188 8.55 -6.89 16.46
C LEU A 188 8.30 -6.30 17.86
N PRO A 189 9.33 -6.19 18.70
CA PRO A 189 9.26 -5.35 19.90
C PRO A 189 8.79 -3.95 19.54
N ARG A 190 8.00 -3.32 20.42
CA ARG A 190 7.49 -1.94 20.18
C ARG A 190 8.61 -0.93 20.06
N GLN A 191 9.71 -1.15 20.77
CA GLN A 191 10.93 -0.33 20.71
C GLN A 191 12.06 -1.19 20.13
N LEU A 192 12.52 -0.87 18.95
CA LEU A 192 13.60 -1.60 18.30
C LEU A 192 14.97 -1.13 18.81
N SER A 193 15.84 -2.09 19.12
CA SER A 193 17.25 -1.79 19.27
C SER A 193 17.86 -1.33 17.93
N PRO A 194 18.95 -0.53 17.93
CA PRO A 194 19.62 -0.11 16.69
C PRO A 194 20.00 -1.30 15.78
N THR A 195 20.47 -2.39 16.37
CA THR A 195 20.84 -3.61 15.63
C THR A 195 19.62 -4.23 14.93
N LEU A 196 18.48 -4.31 15.61
CA LEU A 196 17.26 -4.86 15.04
C LEU A 196 16.71 -3.95 13.94
N LEU A 197 16.78 -2.62 14.12
CA LEU A 197 16.42 -1.64 13.08
C LEU A 197 17.25 -1.86 11.80
N ILE A 198 18.55 -1.99 11.92
CA ILE A 198 19.45 -2.25 10.78
C ILE A 198 19.10 -3.57 10.09
N THR A 199 18.80 -4.61 10.87
CA THR A 199 18.38 -5.93 10.33
C THR A 199 17.09 -5.81 9.51
N VAL A 200 16.09 -5.10 10.04
CA VAL A 200 14.81 -4.83 9.36
C VAL A 200 15.02 -4.05 8.07
N MET A 201 15.80 -2.95 8.13
CA MET A 201 16.10 -2.15 6.94
C MET A 201 16.87 -2.94 5.88
N THR A 202 17.80 -3.80 6.29
CA THR A 202 18.55 -4.67 5.38
C THR A 202 17.61 -5.66 4.68
N TYR A 203 16.75 -6.33 5.44
CA TYR A 203 15.78 -7.27 4.90
C TYR A 203 14.84 -6.59 3.88
N PHE A 204 14.29 -5.42 4.20
CA PHE A 204 13.41 -4.69 3.27
C PHE A 204 14.15 -4.18 2.04
N THR A 205 15.40 -3.77 2.18
CA THR A 205 16.24 -3.40 1.04
C THR A 205 16.40 -4.57 0.07
N ILE A 206 16.70 -5.77 0.58
CA ILE A 206 16.80 -6.98 -0.25
C ILE A 206 15.48 -7.24 -0.98
N LEU A 207 14.35 -7.15 -0.29
CA LEU A 207 13.04 -7.34 -0.91
C LEU A 207 12.72 -6.28 -1.97
N LEU A 208 13.05 -5.00 -1.74
CA LEU A 208 12.89 -3.94 -2.73
C LEU A 208 13.74 -4.21 -3.98
N PHE A 209 15.01 -4.58 -3.80
CA PHE A 209 15.85 -4.94 -4.93
C PHE A 209 15.26 -6.09 -5.73
N TYR A 210 14.74 -7.13 -5.08
CA TYR A 210 14.08 -8.24 -5.74
C TYR A 210 12.82 -7.79 -6.52
N ILE A 211 11.93 -6.99 -5.91
CA ILE A 211 10.70 -6.52 -6.55
C ILE A 211 10.99 -5.64 -7.76
N PHE A 212 11.98 -4.75 -7.67
CA PHE A 212 12.41 -3.95 -8.82
C PHE A 212 13.06 -4.80 -9.92
N TYR A 213 13.82 -5.84 -9.55
CA TYR A 213 14.38 -6.79 -10.51
C TYR A 213 13.31 -7.50 -11.33
N ILE A 214 12.20 -7.91 -10.71
CA ILE A 214 11.06 -8.53 -11.40
C ILE A 214 10.02 -7.52 -11.89
N HIS A 215 10.38 -6.24 -11.98
CA HIS A 215 9.54 -5.14 -12.50
C HIS A 215 8.17 -5.03 -11.81
N GLY A 216 8.10 -5.26 -10.51
CA GLY A 216 6.90 -5.11 -9.69
C GLY A 216 6.00 -6.36 -9.61
N GLY A 217 6.35 -7.43 -10.32
CA GLY A 217 5.63 -8.71 -10.23
C GLY A 217 4.16 -8.69 -10.66
N PRO A 218 3.33 -9.64 -10.18
CA PRO A 218 1.94 -9.80 -10.63
C PRO A 218 1.04 -8.58 -10.32
N ILE A 219 1.24 -7.90 -9.19
CA ILE A 219 0.42 -6.75 -8.77
C ILE A 219 0.64 -5.53 -9.67
N GLN A 220 1.82 -5.42 -10.31
CA GLN A 220 2.09 -4.35 -11.28
C GLN A 220 1.07 -4.30 -12.42
N LYS A 221 0.43 -5.43 -12.76
CA LYS A 221 -0.64 -5.45 -13.76
C LYS A 221 -1.82 -4.59 -13.37
N VAL A 222 -2.18 -4.53 -12.08
CA VAL A 222 -3.28 -3.68 -11.59
C VAL A 222 -3.01 -2.21 -11.89
N VAL A 223 -1.74 -1.79 -11.76
CA VAL A 223 -1.31 -0.42 -12.11
C VAL A 223 -1.31 -0.19 -13.61
N LEU A 224 -0.79 -1.17 -14.39
CA LEU A 224 -0.61 -1.04 -15.83
C LEU A 224 -1.91 -1.19 -16.64
N ASP A 225 -2.92 -1.85 -16.06
CA ASP A 225 -4.25 -2.00 -16.68
C ASP A 225 -5.04 -0.69 -16.70
N LYS A 226 -4.58 0.34 -15.99
CA LYS A 226 -5.22 1.65 -15.94
C LYS A 226 -4.66 2.57 -17.03
N THR A 227 -5.55 3.40 -17.58
CA THR A 227 -5.23 4.30 -18.69
C THR A 227 -4.13 5.31 -18.31
N GLY A 228 -3.06 5.40 -19.13
CA GLY A 228 -2.04 6.43 -19.03
C GLY A 228 -1.15 6.42 -17.75
N THR A 229 -1.17 5.38 -16.91
CA THR A 229 -0.34 5.32 -15.69
C THR A 229 1.17 5.30 -15.95
N ARG A 230 1.57 5.01 -17.17
CA ARG A 230 2.99 5.00 -17.63
C ARG A 230 3.56 6.38 -17.91
N TYR A 231 2.71 7.40 -18.05
CA TYR A 231 3.14 8.75 -18.37
C TYR A 231 3.56 9.51 -17.12
N ALA A 232 4.67 10.25 -17.19
CA ALA A 232 5.24 10.96 -16.05
C ALA A 232 4.25 11.96 -15.41
N ARG A 233 3.48 12.70 -16.22
CA ARG A 233 2.45 13.63 -15.73
C ARG A 233 1.37 12.90 -14.94
N SER A 234 0.81 11.83 -15.50
CA SER A 234 -0.21 11.00 -14.85
C SER A 234 0.31 10.41 -13.54
N ALA A 235 1.51 9.85 -13.55
CA ALA A 235 2.14 9.30 -12.36
C ALA A 235 2.33 10.36 -11.26
N THR A 236 2.82 11.55 -11.62
CA THR A 236 2.97 12.68 -10.68
C THR A 236 1.66 13.06 -10.03
N ILE A 237 0.58 13.22 -10.81
CA ILE A 237 -0.74 13.61 -10.30
C ILE A 237 -1.32 12.54 -9.37
N ILE A 238 -1.26 11.27 -9.78
CA ILE A 238 -1.69 10.13 -8.96
C ILE A 238 -0.94 10.13 -7.63
N ASN A 239 0.38 10.27 -7.67
CA ASN A 239 1.21 10.25 -6.48
C ASN A 239 0.88 11.39 -5.52
N ILE A 240 0.67 12.62 -6.03
CA ILE A 240 0.30 13.78 -5.20
C ILE A 240 -1.05 13.55 -4.52
N ILE A 241 -2.08 13.16 -5.29
CA ILE A 241 -3.43 12.95 -4.74
C ILE A 241 -3.39 11.84 -3.68
N TYR A 242 -2.71 10.74 -3.98
CA TYR A 242 -2.60 9.63 -3.05
C TYR A 242 -1.84 10.01 -1.77
N ALA A 243 -0.71 10.71 -1.91
CA ALA A 243 0.07 11.17 -0.76
C ALA A 243 -0.72 12.13 0.12
N VAL A 244 -1.44 13.10 -0.47
CA VAL A 244 -2.29 14.04 0.27
C VAL A 244 -3.41 13.32 1.02
N VAL A 245 -4.09 12.37 0.38
CA VAL A 245 -5.17 11.60 1.02
C VAL A 245 -4.61 10.77 2.18
N LEU A 246 -3.50 10.06 1.98
CA LEU A 246 -2.88 9.29 3.06
C LEU A 246 -2.40 10.19 4.20
N PHE A 247 -1.76 11.32 3.88
CA PHE A 247 -1.31 12.28 4.88
C PHE A 247 -2.47 12.82 5.72
N TYR A 248 -3.57 13.20 5.09
CA TYR A 248 -4.78 13.65 5.78
C TYR A 248 -5.30 12.60 6.76
N PHE A 249 -5.42 11.34 6.34
CA PHE A 249 -5.88 10.28 7.23
C PHE A 249 -4.87 9.91 8.33
N LYS A 250 -3.57 10.17 8.12
CA LYS A 250 -2.55 10.02 9.16
C LYS A 250 -2.79 11.02 10.29
N GLU A 251 -3.03 12.28 9.93
CA GLU A 251 -3.23 13.36 10.91
C GLU A 251 -4.57 13.30 11.64
N LEU A 252 -5.59 12.59 11.10
CA LEU A 252 -6.88 12.44 11.77
C LEU A 252 -6.81 11.58 13.04
N ASN A 253 -6.09 10.48 13.00
CA ASN A 253 -5.90 9.57 14.13
C ASN A 253 -4.86 8.48 13.80
N ASP A 254 -4.34 7.81 14.83
CA ASP A 254 -3.33 6.75 14.72
C ASP A 254 -3.89 5.39 14.31
N LEU A 255 -5.22 5.27 14.11
CA LEU A 255 -5.83 4.00 13.75
C LEU A 255 -5.40 3.57 12.34
N PRO A 256 -4.85 2.36 12.16
CA PRO A 256 -4.52 1.82 10.84
C PRO A 256 -5.74 1.77 9.92
N MET A 257 -5.51 1.93 8.62
CA MET A 257 -6.53 1.78 7.59
C MET A 257 -5.95 1.06 6.36
N SER A 258 -6.81 0.57 5.49
CA SER A 258 -6.39 -0.04 4.23
C SER A 258 -5.95 1.00 3.20
N THR A 259 -4.66 1.11 2.97
CA THR A 259 -4.08 1.91 1.90
C THR A 259 -4.43 1.34 0.52
N THR A 260 -4.58 0.02 0.41
CA THR A 260 -5.07 -0.66 -0.80
C THR A 260 -6.44 -0.13 -1.22
N TRP A 261 -7.36 0.07 -0.28
CA TRP A 261 -8.68 0.60 -0.59
C TRP A 261 -8.63 2.06 -1.06
N VAL A 262 -7.81 2.87 -0.42
CA VAL A 262 -7.57 4.26 -0.85
C VAL A 262 -7.02 4.31 -2.27
N PHE A 263 -6.04 3.45 -2.58
CA PHE A 263 -5.44 3.36 -3.90
C PHE A 263 -6.46 2.93 -4.98
N VAL A 264 -7.25 1.88 -4.73
CA VAL A 264 -8.28 1.43 -5.68
C VAL A 264 -9.33 2.52 -5.88
N GLY A 265 -9.77 3.19 -4.81
CA GLY A 265 -10.69 4.32 -4.88
C GLY A 265 -10.17 5.45 -5.76
N LEU A 266 -8.91 5.84 -5.57
CA LEU A 266 -8.25 6.86 -6.37
C LEU A 266 -8.22 6.49 -7.87
N LEU A 267 -7.85 5.26 -8.20
CA LEU A 267 -7.83 4.80 -9.59
C LEU A 267 -9.23 4.75 -10.19
N CYS A 268 -10.24 4.31 -9.44
CA CYS A 268 -11.64 4.32 -9.87
C CYS A 268 -12.15 5.74 -10.18
N GLY A 269 -11.91 6.68 -9.27
CA GLY A 269 -12.29 8.08 -9.45
C GLY A 269 -11.63 8.71 -10.68
N ARG A 270 -10.36 8.41 -10.91
CA ARG A 270 -9.63 8.85 -12.08
C ARG A 270 -10.21 8.27 -13.39
N GLU A 271 -10.47 6.97 -13.45
CA GLU A 271 -11.05 6.35 -14.64
C GLU A 271 -12.45 6.90 -14.95
N LEU A 272 -13.27 7.16 -13.92
CA LEU A 272 -14.56 7.82 -14.07
C LEU A 272 -14.41 9.24 -14.66
N ALA A 273 -13.45 10.01 -14.18
CA ALA A 273 -13.18 11.35 -14.71
C ALA A 273 -12.78 11.31 -16.19
N ILE A 274 -11.87 10.37 -16.56
CA ILE A 274 -11.46 10.19 -17.95
C ILE A 274 -12.67 9.84 -18.83
N SER A 275 -13.55 8.93 -18.37
CA SER A 275 -14.73 8.56 -19.14
C SER A 275 -15.76 9.67 -19.28
N THR A 276 -15.82 10.59 -18.32
CA THR A 276 -16.71 11.75 -18.37
C THR A 276 -16.21 12.79 -19.37
N MET A 277 -14.89 12.92 -19.53
CA MET A 277 -14.27 13.94 -20.37
C MET A 277 -13.98 13.49 -21.78
N ASN A 278 -13.73 12.21 -21.99
CA ASN A 278 -13.40 11.64 -23.30
C ASN A 278 -14.63 10.96 -23.92
N LYS A 279 -15.14 11.53 -25.03
CA LYS A 279 -16.31 11.02 -25.74
C LYS A 279 -16.10 9.59 -26.30
N ASP A 280 -14.85 9.22 -26.60
CA ASP A 280 -14.48 7.92 -27.15
C ASP A 280 -14.34 6.84 -26.07
N TYR A 281 -14.03 7.22 -24.82
CA TYR A 281 -13.87 6.33 -23.68
C TYR A 281 -15.16 6.29 -22.84
N LYS A 282 -16.19 5.58 -23.35
CA LYS A 282 -17.52 5.57 -22.78
C LYS A 282 -17.57 4.85 -21.42
N PHE A 283 -18.46 5.32 -20.54
CA PHE A 283 -18.73 4.76 -19.22
C PHE A 283 -18.96 3.24 -19.21
N LYS A 284 -19.56 2.68 -20.26
CA LYS A 284 -19.78 1.23 -20.39
C LYS A 284 -18.48 0.39 -20.40
N TYR A 285 -17.31 0.99 -20.73
CA TYR A 285 -16.02 0.30 -20.68
C TYR A 285 -15.37 0.44 -19.31
N VAL A 286 -15.62 1.53 -18.61
CA VAL A 286 -15.04 1.84 -17.30
C VAL A 286 -15.76 1.07 -16.19
N PHE A 287 -17.07 0.95 -16.26
CA PHE A 287 -17.86 0.28 -15.23
C PHE A 287 -17.48 -1.18 -14.98
N PRO A 288 -17.26 -2.03 -16.00
CA PRO A 288 -16.76 -3.40 -15.79
C PRO A 288 -15.36 -3.43 -15.18
N LEU A 289 -14.48 -2.46 -15.51
CA LEU A 289 -13.15 -2.37 -14.97
C LEU A 289 -13.17 -2.07 -13.47
N ILE A 290 -13.95 -1.07 -13.07
CA ILE A 290 -14.18 -0.71 -11.66
C ILE A 290 -14.86 -1.86 -10.90
N GLY A 291 -15.90 -2.47 -11.49
CA GLY A 291 -16.63 -3.59 -10.91
C GLY A 291 -15.73 -4.79 -10.63
N LYS A 292 -14.82 -5.11 -11.56
CA LYS A 292 -13.84 -6.19 -11.38
C LYS A 292 -12.91 -5.93 -10.19
N ASP A 293 -12.40 -4.71 -10.05
CA ASP A 293 -11.51 -4.35 -8.94
C ASP A 293 -12.27 -4.37 -7.61
N PHE A 294 -13.51 -3.85 -7.60
CA PHE A 294 -14.36 -3.85 -6.43
C PHE A 294 -14.71 -5.29 -5.96
N ILE A 295 -15.04 -6.19 -6.87
CA ILE A 295 -15.32 -7.61 -6.57
C ILE A 295 -14.07 -8.27 -5.96
N LYS A 296 -12.89 -8.06 -6.54
CA LYS A 296 -11.65 -8.59 -5.99
C LYS A 296 -11.36 -8.06 -4.58
N MET A 297 -11.62 -6.77 -4.35
CA MET A 297 -11.43 -6.12 -3.07
C MET A 297 -12.39 -6.69 -2.01
N ILE A 298 -13.68 -6.88 -2.33
CA ILE A 298 -14.68 -7.50 -1.45
C ILE A 298 -14.31 -8.95 -1.15
N PHE A 299 -13.86 -9.71 -2.15
CA PHE A 299 -13.39 -11.08 -1.94
C PHE A 299 -12.22 -11.12 -0.95
N GLY A 300 -11.19 -10.28 -1.14
CA GLY A 300 -10.06 -10.18 -0.22
C GLY A 300 -10.47 -9.79 1.20
N LEU A 301 -11.44 -8.86 1.33
CA LEU A 301 -12.02 -8.49 2.62
C LEU A 301 -12.74 -9.67 3.27
N SER A 302 -13.57 -10.39 2.52
CA SER A 302 -14.32 -11.55 3.04
C SER A 302 -13.39 -12.63 3.58
N VAL A 303 -12.29 -12.90 2.88
CA VAL A 303 -11.25 -13.82 3.37
C VAL A 303 -10.63 -13.29 4.66
N SER A 304 -10.25 -12.01 4.71
CA SER A 304 -9.66 -11.40 5.90
C SER A 304 -10.57 -11.46 7.11
N VAL A 305 -11.85 -11.08 6.94
CA VAL A 305 -12.87 -11.15 8.00
C VAL A 305 -13.09 -12.60 8.44
N GLY A 306 -13.18 -13.54 7.50
CA GLY A 306 -13.34 -14.97 7.81
C GLY A 306 -12.21 -15.51 8.68
N ILE A 307 -10.97 -15.15 8.39
CA ILE A 307 -9.79 -15.54 9.18
C ILE A 307 -9.87 -14.94 10.59
N VAL A 308 -10.19 -13.67 10.71
CA VAL A 308 -10.29 -12.99 12.01
C VAL A 308 -11.40 -13.61 12.85
N LEU A 309 -12.56 -13.89 12.26
CA LEU A 309 -13.65 -14.58 12.96
C LEU A 309 -13.24 -15.99 13.40
N ALA A 310 -12.54 -16.74 12.54
CA ALA A 310 -12.02 -18.05 12.89
C ALA A 310 -11.02 -17.97 14.08
N ILE A 311 -10.12 -17.00 14.09
CA ILE A 311 -9.19 -16.79 15.20
C ILE A 311 -9.95 -16.50 16.51
N HIS A 312 -10.86 -15.53 16.50
CA HIS A 312 -11.52 -15.07 17.71
C HIS A 312 -12.61 -16.02 18.26
N TYR A 313 -13.33 -16.71 17.38
CA TYR A 313 -14.49 -17.52 17.80
C TYR A 313 -14.23 -19.03 17.76
N ILE A 314 -13.16 -19.49 17.09
CA ILE A 314 -12.85 -20.93 16.98
C ILE A 314 -11.51 -21.24 17.64
N ILE A 315 -10.42 -20.55 17.23
CA ILE A 315 -9.06 -20.93 17.63
C ILE A 315 -8.82 -20.56 19.11
N ILE A 316 -9.05 -19.31 19.49
CA ILE A 316 -8.80 -18.81 20.84
C ILE A 316 -9.68 -19.52 21.88
N PRO A 317 -11.02 -19.64 21.71
CA PRO A 317 -11.86 -20.30 22.69
C PRO A 317 -11.56 -21.82 22.91
N ASN A 318 -11.02 -22.48 21.89
CA ASN A 318 -10.68 -23.91 21.98
C ASN A 318 -9.21 -24.17 22.39
N ASN A 319 -8.46 -23.13 22.74
CA ASN A 319 -7.04 -23.23 23.12
C ASN A 319 -6.18 -23.97 22.09
N TRP A 320 -6.36 -23.69 20.82
CA TRP A 320 -5.59 -24.29 19.71
C TRP A 320 -4.27 -23.55 19.47
N PHE A 321 -3.47 -23.32 20.53
CA PHE A 321 -2.18 -22.63 20.47
C PHE A 321 -1.10 -23.31 21.31
#